data_2ad0b332c938b69bb0dd57d91079790e
#
_entry.id   2ad0b332c938b69bb0dd57d91079790e
#
_cell.length_a   1.000
_cell.length_b   1.000
_cell.length_c   1.000
_cell.angle_alpha   90.00
_cell.angle_beta   90.00
_cell.angle_gamma   90.00
#
_symmetry.space_group_name_H-M   'P 1'
#
loop_
_entity.id
_entity.type
_entity.pdbx_description
1 polymer ?
#
loop_
_entity_poly.entity_id
_entity_poly.type
_entity_poly.pdbx_seq_one_letter_code
_entity_poly.pdbx_strand_id
1 'polypeptide(L)' 'MIDEGSYVCDSCGERIVVPIDWSAGTRQTYVEDCPVCCNPNVLHVQLDGEGRVDVRGEREQDR' A
#
# COMPACT_ATOMS: atom_id res chain seq x y z
N MET A 1 9.98 6.62 14.04
CA MET A 1 8.89 6.75 13.07
C MET A 1 9.12 5.80 11.91
N ILE A 2 8.07 5.13 11.47
CA ILE A 2 8.17 4.17 10.38
C ILE A 2 7.93 4.90 9.06
N ASP A 3 8.91 4.80 8.16
CA ASP A 3 8.81 5.46 6.86
C ASP A 3 8.42 4.52 5.73
N GLU A 4 8.24 3.25 6.04
CA GLU A 4 7.92 2.26 5.03
C GLU A 4 6.83 1.35 5.52
N GLY A 5 6.02 0.91 4.59
CA GLY A 5 5.02 -0.10 4.86
C GLY A 5 5.13 -1.20 3.83
N SER A 6 4.39 -2.26 4.01
CA SER A 6 4.40 -3.35 3.05
C SER A 6 3.00 -3.90 2.89
N TYR A 7 2.75 -4.43 1.71
CA TYR A 7 1.50 -5.11 1.41
C TYR A 7 1.80 -6.35 0.59
N VAL A 8 0.83 -7.26 0.57
CA VAL A 8 0.95 -8.47 -0.25
C VAL A 8 0.14 -8.24 -1.51
N CYS A 9 0.80 -8.43 -2.64
CA CYS A 9 0.13 -8.26 -3.94
C CYS A 9 -0.97 -9.30 -4.07
N ASP A 10 -2.15 -8.85 -4.45
CA ASP A 10 -3.31 -9.74 -4.55
C ASP A 10 -3.23 -10.65 -5.77
N SER A 11 -2.36 -10.34 -6.71
CA SER A 11 -2.22 -11.13 -7.94
C SER A 11 -1.11 -12.16 -7.86
N CYS A 12 0.07 -11.76 -7.39
CA CYS A 12 1.22 -12.66 -7.41
C CYS A 12 1.62 -13.14 -6.01
N GLY A 13 1.07 -12.55 -4.96
CA GLY A 13 1.35 -13.00 -3.60
C GLY A 13 2.68 -12.53 -3.05
N GLU A 14 3.39 -11.65 -3.75
CA GLU A 14 4.67 -11.15 -3.29
C GLU A 14 4.48 -10.01 -2.32
N ARG A 15 5.41 -9.91 -1.38
CA ARG A 15 5.39 -8.82 -0.41
C ARG A 15 6.11 -7.62 -1.00
N ILE A 16 5.41 -6.51 -1.07
CA ILE A 16 5.93 -5.31 -1.70
C ILE A 16 6.09 -4.24 -0.64
N VAL A 17 7.27 -3.60 -0.61
CA VAL A 17 7.55 -2.52 0.33
C VAL A 17 7.34 -1.20 -0.38
N VAL A 18 6.62 -0.31 0.27
CA VAL A 18 6.32 1.01 -0.29
C VAL A 18 6.70 2.08 0.71
N PRO A 19 7.10 3.26 0.22
CA PRO A 19 7.38 4.38 1.13
C PRO A 19 6.09 4.97 1.65
N ILE A 20 6.16 5.51 2.85
CA ILE A 20 5.00 6.11 3.50
C ILE A 20 5.24 7.61 3.63
N ASP A 21 4.29 8.39 3.18
CA ASP A 21 4.36 9.84 3.27
C ASP A 21 3.45 10.31 4.39
N TRP A 22 4.07 10.64 5.53
CA TRP A 22 3.30 11.06 6.69
C TRP A 22 2.63 12.40 6.48
N SER A 23 3.15 13.21 5.57
CA SER A 23 2.58 14.54 5.34
C SER A 23 1.32 14.49 4.49
N ALA A 24 1.01 13.35 3.88
CA ALA A 24 -0.18 13.22 3.05
C ALA A 24 -1.43 12.92 3.87
N GLY A 25 -1.31 12.80 5.19
CA GLY A 25 -2.45 12.55 6.04
C GLY A 25 -2.43 11.14 6.61
N THR A 26 -3.40 10.86 7.49
CA THR A 26 -3.43 9.58 8.18
C THR A 26 -4.15 8.49 7.41
N ARG A 27 -4.78 8.85 6.29
CA ARG A 27 -5.50 7.88 5.48
C ARG A 27 -5.23 8.19 4.02
N GLN A 28 -4.68 7.23 3.31
CA GLN A 28 -4.31 7.42 1.91
C GLN A 28 -4.83 6.24 1.11
N THR A 29 -5.26 6.53 -0.10
CA THR A 29 -5.72 5.50 -1.04
C THR A 29 -5.21 5.87 -2.41
N TYR A 30 -4.51 4.95 -3.05
CA TYR A 30 -3.96 5.21 -4.39
C TYR A 30 -3.67 3.89 -5.07
N VAL A 31 -3.43 3.96 -6.37
CA VAL A 31 -3.16 2.79 -7.19
C VAL A 31 -1.67 2.70 -7.45
N GLU A 32 -1.11 1.51 -7.26
CA GLU A 32 0.31 1.24 -7.49
C GLU A 32 0.43 -0.01 -8.33
N ASP A 33 1.31 0.00 -9.31
CA ASP A 33 1.58 -1.20 -10.08
C ASP A 33 2.54 -2.10 -9.30
N CYS A 34 2.23 -3.38 -9.27
CA CYS A 34 3.12 -4.34 -8.64
C CYS A 34 4.40 -4.46 -9.46
N PRO A 35 5.59 -4.31 -8.85
CA PRO A 35 6.84 -4.42 -9.60
C PRO A 35 7.17 -5.83 -10.04
N VAL A 36 6.46 -6.82 -9.53
CA VAL A 36 6.74 -8.22 -9.87
C VAL A 36 5.85 -8.70 -11.00
N CYS A 37 4.55 -8.50 -10.88
CA CYS A 37 3.61 -9.00 -11.87
C CYS A 37 2.99 -7.91 -12.73
N CYS A 38 3.26 -6.65 -12.43
CA CYS A 38 2.82 -5.49 -13.20
C CYS A 38 1.32 -5.26 -13.18
N ASN A 39 0.60 -5.93 -12.29
CA ASN A 39 -0.83 -5.71 -12.16
C ASN A 39 -1.09 -4.58 -11.18
N PRO A 40 -2.09 -3.73 -11.43
CA PRO A 40 -2.38 -2.62 -10.53
C PRO A 40 -3.03 -3.10 -9.25
N ASN A 41 -2.63 -2.49 -8.15
CA ASN A 41 -3.21 -2.74 -6.84
C ASN A 41 -3.69 -1.42 -6.25
N VAL A 42 -4.85 -1.45 -5.62
CA VAL A 42 -5.34 -0.31 -4.87
C VAL A 42 -4.81 -0.45 -3.45
N LEU A 43 -4.05 0.54 -3.02
CA LEU A 43 -3.43 0.51 -1.71
C LEU A 43 -4.21 1.39 -0.75
N HIS A 44 -4.50 0.83 0.40
CA HIS A 44 -5.17 1.56 1.48
C HIS A 44 -4.17 1.68 2.62
N VAL A 45 -3.73 2.90 2.88
CA VAL A 45 -2.74 3.18 3.89
C VAL A 45 -3.41 3.89 5.05
N GLN A 46 -3.20 3.38 6.25
CA GLN A 46 -3.71 4.00 7.47
C GLN A 46 -2.56 4.22 8.42
N LEU A 47 -2.46 5.41 8.94
CA LEU A 47 -1.42 5.79 9.86
C LEU A 47 -2.05 6.08 11.22
N ASP A 48 -1.44 5.51 12.25
CA ASP A 48 -1.90 5.68 13.61
C ASP A 48 -1.15 6.85 14.25
N GLY A 49 -1.79 7.55 15.17
CA GLY A 49 -1.13 8.61 15.90
C GLY A 49 0.02 8.11 16.77
N GLU A 50 0.12 6.80 16.97
CA GLU A 50 1.20 6.21 17.72
C GLU A 50 2.34 5.72 16.84
N GLY A 51 2.31 6.03 15.56
CA GLY A 51 3.37 5.66 14.66
C GLY A 51 3.19 4.33 13.95
N ARG A 52 2.02 3.74 14.05
CA ARG A 52 1.76 2.49 13.37
C ARG A 52 1.37 2.74 11.92
N VAL A 53 1.75 1.82 11.06
CA VAL A 53 1.43 1.90 9.65
C VAL A 53 0.72 0.62 9.26
N ASP A 54 -0.44 0.76 8.61
CA ASP A 54 -1.19 -0.36 8.10
C ASP A 54 -1.40 -0.15 6.61
N VAL A 55 -0.92 -1.09 5.81
CA VAL A 55 -1.02 -0.99 4.36
C VAL A 55 -1.72 -2.25 3.86
N ARG A 56 -2.78 -2.05 3.10
CA ARG A 56 -3.50 -3.15 2.47
C ARG A 56 -3.54 -2.93 0.98
N GLY A 57 -3.30 -4.00 0.23
CA GLY A 57 -3.36 -3.96 -1.22
C GLY A 57 -4.42 -4.90 -1.72
N GLU A 58 -5.20 -4.43 -2.68
CA GLU A 58 -6.16 -5.30 -3.33
C GLU A 58 -6.10 -5.04 -4.81
N ARG A 59 -6.46 -6.06 -5.57
CA ARG A 59 -6.42 -5.95 -7.02
C ARG A 59 -7.43 -4.92 -7.48
N GLU A 60 -7.00 -4.03 -8.36
CA GLU A 60 -7.93 -3.07 -8.91
C GLU A 60 -8.93 -3.80 -9.77
N GLN A 61 -10.20 -3.59 -9.49
CA GLN A 61 -11.24 -4.22 -10.25
C GLN A 61 -11.71 -3.28 -11.31
N ASP A 62 -11.55 -3.73 -12.52
CA ASP A 62 -11.92 -2.95 -13.67
C ASP A 62 -13.26 -3.44 -14.16
N ARG A 63 -14.05 -2.53 -14.61
CA ARG A 63 -15.37 -2.91 -14.93
C ARG A 63 -15.69 -2.75 -16.33
#